data_e4fa55df912118aef4f63c094baccdd0
#
_entry.id   e4fa55df912118aef4f63c094baccdd0
#
_cell.length_a   1.000
_cell.length_b   1.000
_cell.length_c   1.000
_cell.angle_alpha   90.00
_cell.angle_beta   90.00
_cell.angle_gamma   90.00
#
_symmetry.space_group_name_H-M   'P 1'
#
loop_
_entity.id
_entity.type
_entity.pdbx_description
1 polymer ?
#
loop_
_entity_poly.entity_id
_entity_poly.type
_entity_poly.pdbx_seq_one_letter_code
_entity_poly.pdbx_strand_id
1 'polypeptide(L)'
;IKTVMFRSQAQLLNFEPQNGMLVLVYGRATIYERDGAFQLYADYMKPFGAGAAQMAFDALYKKLEAEGLFAPERKRPLPAVPRCIGVVTSKTGAAWQDVQNVIGRRWPMVKLLLAPVSVQGIEAEKSIVDGIRRLDRDPRPDLILVTRGGGSKEDLWVFNSERIARAAAACRRPVVSAVGHEIDTSILDYVADLRAPTPSAAAELCVPDQGDVRQKIFTLQQNIQKNIQNRCNLCYNRFN
;
A
#
# COMPACT_ATOMS: atom_id res chain seq x y z
N ILE A 1 -2.71 5.16 -37.78
CA ILE A 1 -1.95 6.36 -37.37
C ILE A 1 -0.63 5.88 -36.81
N LYS A 2 0.48 6.44 -37.26
CA LYS A 2 1.80 6.13 -36.74
C LYS A 2 1.91 6.71 -35.33
N THR A 3 2.20 5.86 -34.35
CA THR A 3 2.42 6.28 -32.96
C THR A 3 3.90 6.17 -32.65
N VAL A 4 4.47 7.22 -32.06
CA VAL A 4 5.88 7.28 -31.67
C VAL A 4 5.96 7.52 -30.18
N MET A 5 6.71 6.69 -29.47
CA MET A 5 7.05 6.88 -28.07
C MET A 5 8.57 7.07 -27.96
N PHE A 6 8.99 8.16 -27.32
CA PHE A 6 10.42 8.41 -27.13
C PHE A 6 11.00 7.50 -26.03
N ARG A 7 12.31 7.27 -26.11
CA ARG A 7 13.01 6.35 -25.21
C ARG A 7 12.80 6.67 -23.72
N SER A 8 12.76 7.94 -23.40
CA SER A 8 12.54 8.40 -22.03
C SER A 8 11.17 7.99 -21.46
N GLN A 9 10.11 8.03 -22.29
CA GLN A 9 8.79 7.57 -21.94
C GLN A 9 8.68 6.04 -22.00
N ALA A 10 9.30 5.41 -23.00
CA ALA A 10 9.27 3.96 -23.13
C ALA A 10 9.92 3.24 -21.93
N GLN A 11 10.95 3.83 -21.33
CA GLN A 11 11.59 3.30 -20.12
C GLN A 11 10.71 3.38 -18.86
N LEU A 12 9.64 4.15 -18.91
CA LEU A 12 8.67 4.27 -17.81
C LEU A 12 7.49 3.30 -17.93
N LEU A 13 7.43 2.50 -19.00
CA LEU A 13 6.38 1.49 -19.17
C LEU A 13 6.55 0.36 -18.16
N ASN A 14 5.43 -0.05 -17.57
CA ASN A 14 5.35 -1.14 -16.60
C ASN A 14 5.08 -2.51 -17.27
N PHE A 15 5.13 -2.58 -18.60
CA PHE A 15 4.89 -3.76 -19.38
C PHE A 15 5.64 -3.67 -20.72
N GLU A 16 5.88 -4.82 -21.36
CA GLU A 16 6.49 -4.88 -22.68
C GLU A 16 5.39 -4.99 -23.74
N PRO A 17 5.22 -3.95 -24.61
CA PRO A 17 4.22 -3.99 -25.67
C PRO A 17 4.54 -5.09 -26.70
N GLN A 18 3.56 -5.92 -27.02
CA GLN A 18 3.67 -7.00 -27.99
C GLN A 18 2.74 -6.76 -29.19
N ASN A 19 3.10 -7.34 -30.35
CA ASN A 19 2.25 -7.28 -31.54
C ASN A 19 0.89 -7.91 -31.28
N GLY A 20 -0.18 -7.17 -31.65
CA GLY A 20 -1.57 -7.59 -31.43
C GLY A 20 -2.14 -7.22 -30.06
N MET A 21 -1.33 -6.64 -29.16
CA MET A 21 -1.83 -6.17 -27.89
C MET A 21 -2.66 -4.90 -28.08
N LEU A 22 -3.85 -4.87 -27.48
CA LEU A 22 -4.68 -3.67 -27.40
C LEU A 22 -4.18 -2.78 -26.27
N VAL A 23 -3.88 -1.53 -26.58
CA VAL A 23 -3.31 -0.58 -25.61
C VAL A 23 -4.06 0.74 -25.64
N LEU A 24 -4.17 1.37 -24.48
CA LEU A 24 -4.64 2.73 -24.35
C LEU A 24 -3.42 3.67 -24.33
N VAL A 25 -3.38 4.59 -25.28
CA VAL A 25 -2.27 5.53 -25.44
C VAL A 25 -2.73 6.91 -25.06
N TYR A 26 -1.98 7.57 -24.20
CA TYR A 26 -2.12 8.99 -23.86
C TYR A 26 -0.99 9.75 -24.53
N GLY A 27 -1.31 10.81 -25.25
CA GLY A 27 -0.29 11.56 -25.98
C GLY A 27 -0.89 12.72 -26.76
N ARG A 28 -0.05 13.33 -27.58
CA ARG A 28 -0.40 14.50 -28.38
C ARG A 28 -0.45 14.14 -29.86
N ALA A 29 -1.54 14.49 -30.51
CA ALA A 29 -1.65 14.42 -31.96
C ALA A 29 -0.86 15.59 -32.59
N THR A 30 -0.03 15.29 -33.57
CA THR A 30 0.78 16.28 -34.27
C THR A 30 0.92 15.91 -35.74
N ILE A 31 1.28 16.92 -36.55
CA ILE A 31 1.66 16.70 -37.94
C ILE A 31 3.19 16.78 -38.00
N TYR A 32 3.81 15.72 -38.54
CA TYR A 32 5.25 15.71 -38.74
C TYR A 32 5.61 16.59 -39.97
N GLU A 33 6.30 17.68 -39.71
CA GLU A 33 6.51 18.76 -40.68
C GLU A 33 7.23 18.33 -41.97
N ARG A 34 8.09 17.29 -41.91
CA ARG A 34 8.86 16.83 -43.09
C ARG A 34 8.00 16.14 -44.13
N ASP A 35 7.00 15.35 -43.68
CA ASP A 35 6.24 14.45 -44.56
C ASP A 35 4.73 14.80 -44.55
N GLY A 36 4.31 15.81 -43.77
CA GLY A 36 2.90 16.17 -43.60
C GLY A 36 2.06 15.03 -42.95
N ALA A 37 2.70 14.02 -42.39
CA ALA A 37 2.03 12.86 -41.87
C ALA A 37 1.48 13.09 -40.45
N PHE A 38 0.22 12.69 -40.23
CA PHE A 38 -0.38 12.73 -38.91
C PHE A 38 0.24 11.65 -38.02
N GLN A 39 0.77 12.04 -36.86
CA GLN A 39 1.41 11.16 -35.90
C GLN A 39 0.86 11.41 -34.50
N LEU A 40 0.87 10.37 -33.66
CA LEU A 40 0.57 10.44 -32.24
C LEU A 40 1.88 10.28 -31.46
N TYR A 41 2.28 11.32 -30.73
CA TYR A 41 3.38 11.21 -29.77
C TYR A 41 2.84 10.72 -28.44
N ALA A 42 3.21 9.48 -28.08
CA ALA A 42 2.77 8.83 -26.89
C ALA A 42 3.62 9.27 -25.68
N ASP A 43 2.96 9.90 -24.71
CA ASP A 43 3.57 10.27 -23.43
C ASP A 43 3.44 9.14 -22.40
N TYR A 44 2.35 8.36 -22.49
CA TYR A 44 2.08 7.22 -21.61
C TYR A 44 1.24 6.17 -22.35
N MET A 45 1.43 4.89 -21.96
CA MET A 45 0.69 3.75 -22.53
C MET A 45 0.36 2.74 -21.42
N LYS A 46 -0.84 2.17 -21.49
CA LYS A 46 -1.23 1.05 -20.62
C LYS A 46 -1.95 -0.03 -21.42
N PRO A 47 -1.91 -1.30 -20.99
CA PRO A 47 -2.71 -2.34 -21.61
C PRO A 47 -4.20 -1.98 -21.59
N PHE A 48 -4.91 -2.29 -22.67
CA PHE A 48 -6.35 -2.09 -22.78
C PHE A 48 -7.04 -3.41 -23.08
N GLY A 49 -8.15 -3.66 -22.38
CA GLY A 49 -8.86 -4.93 -22.42
C GLY A 49 -8.37 -5.94 -21.38
N ALA A 50 -9.31 -6.71 -20.83
CA ALA A 50 -9.05 -7.63 -19.72
C ALA A 50 -7.93 -8.64 -20.00
N GLY A 51 -7.83 -9.15 -21.25
CA GLY A 51 -6.80 -10.14 -21.60
C GLY A 51 -5.38 -9.60 -21.61
N ALA A 52 -5.16 -8.41 -22.19
CA ALA A 52 -3.81 -7.81 -22.27
C ALA A 52 -3.33 -7.36 -20.88
N ALA A 53 -4.22 -6.81 -20.08
CA ALA A 53 -3.92 -6.45 -18.70
C ALA A 53 -3.57 -7.69 -17.86
N GLN A 54 -4.32 -8.77 -18.02
CA GLN A 54 -4.05 -10.02 -17.32
C GLN A 54 -2.69 -10.62 -17.70
N MET A 55 -2.37 -10.66 -19.00
CA MET A 55 -1.07 -11.17 -19.46
C MET A 55 0.10 -10.36 -18.89
N ALA A 56 -0.01 -9.03 -18.87
CA ALA A 56 1.02 -8.16 -18.29
C ALA A 56 1.16 -8.37 -16.77
N PHE A 57 0.04 -8.53 -16.07
CA PHE A 57 0.03 -8.88 -14.64
C PHE A 57 0.73 -10.22 -14.40
N ASP A 58 0.36 -11.28 -15.14
CA ASP A 58 0.90 -12.63 -14.97
C ASP A 58 2.41 -12.67 -15.26
N ALA A 59 2.86 -11.93 -16.29
CA ALA A 59 4.29 -11.82 -16.59
C ALA A 59 5.07 -11.14 -15.46
N LEU A 60 4.56 -10.03 -14.94
CA LEU A 60 5.19 -9.33 -13.82
C LEU A 60 5.13 -10.14 -12.54
N TYR A 61 4.01 -10.79 -12.25
CA TYR A 61 3.85 -11.68 -11.10
C TYR A 61 4.93 -12.78 -11.11
N LYS A 62 5.05 -13.55 -12.21
CA LYS A 62 6.05 -14.61 -12.35
C LYS A 62 7.48 -14.09 -12.17
N LYS A 63 7.79 -12.91 -12.72
CA LYS A 63 9.10 -12.28 -12.57
C LYS A 63 9.43 -12.00 -11.12
N LEU A 64 8.54 -11.31 -10.40
CA LEU A 64 8.78 -10.90 -9.01
C LEU A 64 8.70 -12.08 -8.02
N GLU A 65 7.90 -13.10 -8.34
CA GLU A 65 7.85 -14.36 -7.61
C GLU A 65 9.18 -15.11 -7.72
N ALA A 66 9.73 -15.25 -8.94
CA ALA A 66 11.03 -15.87 -9.18
C ALA A 66 12.18 -15.14 -8.47
N GLU A 67 12.06 -13.82 -8.28
CA GLU A 67 13.00 -13.01 -7.49
C GLU A 67 12.76 -13.15 -5.97
N GLY A 68 11.73 -13.87 -5.53
CA GLY A 68 11.40 -14.08 -4.12
C GLY A 68 10.79 -12.87 -3.41
N LEU A 69 10.23 -11.87 -4.14
CA LEU A 69 9.66 -10.69 -3.52
C LEU A 69 8.37 -10.98 -2.72
N PHE A 70 7.71 -12.10 -3.00
CA PHE A 70 6.47 -12.52 -2.34
C PHE A 70 6.71 -13.54 -1.21
N ALA A 71 7.97 -13.94 -0.97
CA ALA A 71 8.32 -14.98 -0.03
C ALA A 71 7.79 -14.66 1.39
N PRO A 72 7.12 -15.60 2.07
CA PRO A 72 6.57 -15.39 3.41
C PRO A 72 7.64 -14.96 4.44
N GLU A 73 8.87 -15.42 4.27
CA GLU A 73 10.01 -15.11 5.14
C GLU A 73 10.41 -13.63 5.12
N ARG A 74 10.01 -12.91 4.07
CA ARG A 74 10.20 -11.46 3.95
C ARG A 74 9.15 -10.64 4.69
N LYS A 75 7.99 -11.26 5.00
CA LYS A 75 6.87 -10.56 5.62
C LYS A 75 7.19 -10.22 7.08
N ARG A 76 7.19 -8.93 7.38
CA ARG A 76 7.48 -8.42 8.72
C ARG A 76 6.18 -8.34 9.54
N PRO A 77 6.24 -8.72 10.82
CA PRO A 77 5.11 -8.54 11.71
C PRO A 77 4.83 -7.04 11.92
N LEU A 78 3.54 -6.70 12.02
CA LEU A 78 3.15 -5.35 12.40
C LEU A 78 3.44 -5.10 13.89
N PRO A 79 3.82 -3.86 14.27
CA PRO A 79 3.95 -3.49 15.66
C PRO A 79 2.59 -3.61 16.37
N ALA A 80 2.57 -4.28 17.53
CA ALA A 80 1.33 -4.49 18.30
C ALA A 80 0.68 -3.17 18.78
N VAL A 81 1.47 -2.15 19.05
CA VAL A 81 1.03 -0.83 19.49
C VAL A 81 1.87 0.24 18.78
N PRO A 82 1.50 0.61 17.55
CA PRO A 82 2.23 1.65 16.81
C PRO A 82 2.02 3.02 17.46
N ARG A 83 3.04 3.86 17.40
CA ARG A 83 3.00 5.26 17.85
C ARG A 83 2.71 6.21 16.70
N CYS A 84 3.14 5.84 15.51
CA CYS A 84 2.94 6.63 14.30
C CYS A 84 2.74 5.72 13.08
N ILE A 85 1.73 6.00 12.28
CA ILE A 85 1.43 5.32 11.02
C ILE A 85 1.64 6.31 9.88
N GLY A 86 2.53 5.96 8.95
CA GLY A 86 2.67 6.67 7.69
C GLY A 86 1.58 6.23 6.72
N VAL A 87 0.87 7.16 6.11
CA VAL A 87 -0.22 6.85 5.17
C VAL A 87 0.10 7.44 3.80
N VAL A 88 0.18 6.60 2.79
CA VAL A 88 0.37 6.97 1.37
C VAL A 88 -0.99 6.91 0.69
N THR A 89 -1.59 8.07 0.45
CA THR A 89 -2.91 8.19 -0.20
C THR A 89 -3.14 9.63 -0.69
N SER A 90 -4.24 9.87 -1.38
CA SER A 90 -4.62 11.23 -1.77
C SER A 90 -5.14 12.02 -0.56
N LYS A 91 -4.78 13.31 -0.49
CA LYS A 91 -5.17 14.20 0.62
C LYS A 91 -6.69 14.38 0.75
N THR A 92 -7.39 14.41 -0.39
CA THR A 92 -8.83 14.67 -0.46
C THR A 92 -9.67 13.39 -0.67
N GLY A 93 -9.03 12.22 -0.69
CA GLY A 93 -9.72 10.94 -0.94
C GLY A 93 -10.50 10.41 0.26
N ALA A 94 -11.58 9.69 -0.02
CA ALA A 94 -12.38 9.01 1.02
C ALA A 94 -11.54 8.08 1.89
N ALA A 95 -10.55 7.37 1.30
CA ALA A 95 -9.66 6.48 2.03
C ALA A 95 -8.91 7.16 3.18
N TRP A 96 -8.50 8.41 3.00
CA TRP A 96 -7.86 9.16 4.08
C TRP A 96 -8.82 9.45 5.23
N GLN A 97 -10.06 9.84 4.91
CA GLN A 97 -11.10 10.07 5.91
C GLN A 97 -11.46 8.78 6.66
N ASP A 98 -11.59 7.67 5.93
CA ASP A 98 -11.88 6.37 6.52
C ASP A 98 -10.80 5.96 7.53
N VAL A 99 -9.52 6.07 7.14
CA VAL A 99 -8.39 5.77 8.03
C VAL A 99 -8.41 6.64 9.28
N GLN A 100 -8.63 7.95 9.13
CA GLN A 100 -8.71 8.88 10.27
C GLN A 100 -9.87 8.54 11.21
N ASN A 101 -11.06 8.26 10.66
CA ASN A 101 -12.26 7.94 11.44
C ASN A 101 -12.10 6.64 12.24
N VAL A 102 -11.59 5.59 11.57
CA VAL A 102 -11.39 4.28 12.21
C VAL A 102 -10.33 4.37 13.31
N ILE A 103 -9.18 4.94 13.00
CA ILE A 103 -8.08 5.05 13.96
C ILE A 103 -8.45 5.98 15.11
N GLY A 104 -9.09 7.12 14.83
CA GLY A 104 -9.53 8.06 15.87
C GLY A 104 -10.49 7.45 16.88
N ARG A 105 -11.35 6.53 16.43
CA ARG A 105 -12.28 5.79 17.30
C ARG A 105 -11.60 4.63 18.03
N ARG A 106 -10.75 3.84 17.33
CA ARG A 106 -10.20 2.58 17.83
C ARG A 106 -8.96 2.76 18.68
N TRP A 107 -8.06 3.68 18.27
CA TRP A 107 -6.79 3.95 18.97
C TRP A 107 -6.34 5.41 18.80
N PRO A 108 -6.96 6.36 19.50
CA PRO A 108 -6.70 7.81 19.30
C PRO A 108 -5.29 8.27 19.69
N MET A 109 -4.50 7.42 20.34
CA MET A 109 -3.14 7.74 20.76
C MET A 109 -2.10 7.65 19.65
N VAL A 110 -2.41 7.01 18.50
CA VAL A 110 -1.49 6.91 17.38
C VAL A 110 -1.50 8.20 16.55
N LYS A 111 -0.33 8.61 16.10
CA LYS A 111 -0.17 9.73 15.17
C LYS A 111 -0.28 9.23 13.72
N LEU A 112 -0.97 10.00 12.88
CA LEU A 112 -1.02 9.75 11.44
C LEU A 112 -0.13 10.74 10.71
N LEU A 113 0.73 10.24 9.84
CA LEU A 113 1.61 11.03 8.99
C LEU A 113 1.24 10.81 7.53
N LEU A 114 0.58 11.77 6.90
CA LEU A 114 0.17 11.68 5.51
C LEU A 114 1.33 12.02 4.57
N ALA A 115 1.62 11.11 3.64
CA ALA A 115 2.33 11.43 2.40
C ALA A 115 1.28 11.61 1.30
N PRO A 116 0.91 12.85 0.97
CA PRO A 116 -0.09 13.10 -0.06
C PRO A 116 0.46 12.74 -1.44
N VAL A 117 -0.25 11.86 -2.15
CA VAL A 117 0.13 11.36 -3.47
C VAL A 117 -1.05 11.38 -4.45
N SER A 118 -0.74 11.41 -5.75
CA SER A 118 -1.72 11.07 -6.77
C SER A 118 -1.84 9.54 -6.82
N VAL A 119 -3.07 9.03 -6.68
CA VAL A 119 -3.35 7.57 -6.70
C VAL A 119 -3.93 7.09 -8.03
N GLN A 120 -4.08 8.00 -9.00
CA GLN A 120 -4.57 7.75 -10.36
C GLN A 120 -3.93 8.74 -11.34
N GLY A 121 -3.96 8.41 -12.64
CA GLY A 121 -3.35 9.22 -13.69
C GLY A 121 -1.87 8.93 -13.92
N ILE A 122 -1.26 9.67 -14.86
CA ILE A 122 0.10 9.43 -15.40
C ILE A 122 1.18 9.55 -14.31
N GLU A 123 1.03 10.49 -13.40
CA GLU A 123 2.01 10.78 -12.35
C GLU A 123 1.86 9.89 -11.11
N ALA A 124 0.82 9.03 -11.07
CA ALA A 124 0.48 8.27 -9.86
C ALA A 124 1.61 7.32 -9.44
N GLU A 125 2.21 6.58 -10.37
CA GLU A 125 3.30 5.65 -10.07
C GLU A 125 4.46 6.35 -9.36
N LYS A 126 4.97 7.42 -9.98
CA LYS A 126 6.08 8.21 -9.42
C LYS A 126 5.71 8.80 -8.07
N SER A 127 4.51 9.38 -7.97
CA SER A 127 4.02 9.99 -6.73
C SER A 127 3.93 8.99 -5.58
N ILE A 128 3.43 7.77 -5.84
CA ILE A 128 3.33 6.70 -4.84
C ILE A 128 4.71 6.23 -4.40
N VAL A 129 5.63 5.98 -5.35
CA VAL A 129 7.02 5.58 -5.05
C VAL A 129 7.71 6.62 -4.17
N ASP A 130 7.57 7.91 -4.53
CA ASP A 130 8.17 9.00 -3.76
C ASP A 130 7.52 9.14 -2.37
N GLY A 131 6.20 8.91 -2.26
CA GLY A 131 5.46 8.88 -1.00
C GLY A 131 5.96 7.78 -0.07
N ILE A 132 6.09 6.54 -0.58
CA ILE A 132 6.62 5.39 0.17
C ILE A 132 8.05 5.69 0.64
N ARG A 133 8.94 6.12 -0.25
CA ARG A 133 10.33 6.43 0.08
C ARG A 133 10.46 7.57 1.08
N ARG A 134 9.60 8.59 1.00
CA ARG A 134 9.57 9.69 1.96
C ARG A 134 9.24 9.19 3.36
N LEU A 135 8.20 8.37 3.50
CA LEU A 135 7.81 7.81 4.80
C LEU A 135 8.83 6.82 5.34
N ASP A 136 9.50 6.04 4.47
CA ASP A 136 10.54 5.12 4.92
C ASP A 136 11.80 5.83 5.43
N ARG A 137 12.14 7.00 4.86
CA ARG A 137 13.26 7.83 5.33
C ARG A 137 12.93 8.60 6.61
N ASP A 138 11.66 8.90 6.86
CA ASP A 138 11.22 9.58 8.07
C ASP A 138 11.35 8.63 9.28
N PRO A 139 11.99 9.04 10.38
CA PRO A 139 12.19 8.18 11.55
C PRO A 139 10.91 7.90 12.33
N ARG A 140 9.85 8.68 12.14
CA ARG A 140 8.63 8.65 12.95
C ARG A 140 7.70 7.46 12.71
N PRO A 141 7.36 7.06 11.45
CA PRO A 141 6.43 5.96 11.22
C PRO A 141 6.97 4.62 11.71
N ASP A 142 6.13 3.85 12.39
CA ASP A 142 6.42 2.46 12.79
C ASP A 142 6.02 1.47 11.68
N LEU A 143 5.05 1.85 10.86
CA LEU A 143 4.59 1.12 9.66
C LEU A 143 4.08 2.09 8.60
N ILE A 144 3.96 1.62 7.37
CA ILE A 144 3.46 2.40 6.22
C ILE A 144 2.20 1.73 5.68
N LEU A 145 1.11 2.48 5.61
CA LEU A 145 -0.15 2.08 4.98
C LEU A 145 -0.25 2.72 3.61
N VAL A 146 -0.31 1.90 2.56
CA VAL A 146 -0.59 2.35 1.19
C VAL A 146 -2.04 2.04 0.88
N THR A 147 -2.83 3.08 0.58
CA THR A 147 -4.26 2.90 0.39
C THR A 147 -4.83 3.84 -0.66
N ARG A 148 -5.93 3.41 -1.28
CA ARG A 148 -6.74 4.26 -2.15
C ARG A 148 -8.22 4.08 -1.81
N GLY A 149 -9.00 5.10 -2.13
CA GLY A 149 -10.47 5.04 -2.07
C GLY A 149 -11.06 4.29 -3.25
N GLY A 150 -12.37 4.21 -3.30
CA GLY A 150 -13.11 3.66 -4.44
C GLY A 150 -12.72 4.35 -5.75
N GLY A 151 -12.92 3.66 -6.86
CA GLY A 151 -12.61 4.10 -8.23
C GLY A 151 -12.70 2.91 -9.18
N SER A 152 -12.44 3.14 -10.48
CA SER A 152 -12.53 2.09 -11.49
C SER A 152 -11.42 1.05 -11.35
N LYS A 153 -11.61 -0.14 -11.94
CA LYS A 153 -10.57 -1.18 -12.01
C LYS A 153 -9.32 -0.70 -12.76
N GLU A 154 -9.50 0.16 -13.74
CA GLU A 154 -8.43 0.75 -14.52
C GLU A 154 -7.50 1.61 -13.65
N ASP A 155 -8.05 2.25 -12.63
CA ASP A 155 -7.26 3.05 -11.69
C ASP A 155 -6.45 2.20 -10.71
N LEU A 156 -6.83 0.93 -10.49
CA LEU A 156 -6.03 -0.02 -9.68
C LEU A 156 -4.78 -0.46 -10.39
N TRP A 157 -4.73 -0.34 -11.73
CA TRP A 157 -3.60 -0.83 -12.53
C TRP A 157 -2.25 -0.23 -12.10
N VAL A 158 -2.23 1.00 -11.60
CA VAL A 158 -0.99 1.64 -11.14
C VAL A 158 -0.29 0.83 -10.04
N PHE A 159 -1.03 0.11 -9.20
CA PHE A 159 -0.48 -0.71 -8.13
C PHE A 159 0.07 -2.06 -8.61
N ASN A 160 -0.05 -2.36 -9.92
CA ASN A 160 0.64 -3.44 -10.61
C ASN A 160 1.99 -2.98 -11.18
N SER A 161 2.55 -1.89 -10.68
CA SER A 161 3.86 -1.38 -11.09
C SER A 161 4.99 -2.10 -10.38
N GLU A 162 5.97 -2.57 -11.16
CA GLU A 162 7.23 -3.11 -10.63
C GLU A 162 7.96 -2.10 -9.73
N ARG A 163 7.92 -0.81 -10.08
CA ARG A 163 8.59 0.26 -9.31
C ARG A 163 7.96 0.43 -7.93
N ILE A 164 6.62 0.38 -7.85
CA ILE A 164 5.91 0.44 -6.56
C ILE A 164 6.20 -0.80 -5.74
N ALA A 165 6.13 -1.99 -6.35
CA ALA A 165 6.46 -3.25 -5.71
C ALA A 165 7.87 -3.24 -5.11
N ARG A 166 8.87 -2.84 -5.89
CA ARG A 166 10.25 -2.74 -5.41
C ARG A 166 10.43 -1.67 -4.33
N ALA A 167 9.74 -0.55 -4.42
CA ALA A 167 9.79 0.48 -3.39
C ALA A 167 9.22 -0.04 -2.06
N ALA A 168 8.11 -0.78 -2.09
CA ALA A 168 7.52 -1.40 -0.90
C ALA A 168 8.43 -2.50 -0.32
N ALA A 169 8.97 -3.38 -1.18
CA ALA A 169 9.90 -4.45 -0.76
C ALA A 169 11.19 -3.94 -0.12
N ALA A 170 11.66 -2.76 -0.55
CA ALA A 170 12.89 -2.14 -0.05
C ALA A 170 12.68 -1.33 1.25
N CYS A 171 11.43 -1.14 1.70
CA CYS A 171 11.15 -0.43 2.94
C CYS A 171 11.74 -1.16 4.15
N ARG A 172 12.26 -0.40 5.08
CA ARG A 172 12.74 -0.92 6.38
C ARG A 172 11.58 -1.22 7.34
N ARG A 173 10.47 -0.53 7.18
CA ARG A 173 9.25 -0.67 7.98
C ARG A 173 8.25 -1.59 7.32
N PRO A 174 7.38 -2.25 8.10
CA PRO A 174 6.29 -3.01 7.54
C PRO A 174 5.39 -2.15 6.66
N VAL A 175 4.98 -2.70 5.52
CA VAL A 175 4.07 -2.06 4.57
C VAL A 175 2.75 -2.81 4.56
N VAL A 176 1.66 -2.08 4.77
CA VAL A 176 0.29 -2.58 4.65
C VAL A 176 -0.31 -2.06 3.35
N SER A 177 -0.88 -2.96 2.56
CA SER A 177 -1.62 -2.60 1.34
C SER A 177 -3.13 -2.70 1.57
N ALA A 178 -3.83 -1.64 1.18
CA ALA A 178 -5.29 -1.59 1.16
C ALA A 178 -5.77 -0.87 -0.11
N VAL A 179 -5.39 -1.42 -1.25
CA VAL A 179 -5.66 -0.83 -2.58
C VAL A 179 -6.64 -1.64 -3.39
N GLY A 180 -6.65 -2.97 -3.24
CA GLY A 180 -7.56 -3.90 -3.92
C GLY A 180 -8.75 -4.29 -3.04
N HIS A 181 -9.89 -4.60 -3.67
CA HIS A 181 -11.02 -5.26 -3.01
C HIS A 181 -10.79 -6.78 -2.95
N GLU A 182 -11.68 -7.54 -2.30
CA GLU A 182 -11.51 -8.99 -2.10
C GLU A 182 -11.19 -9.77 -3.38
N ILE A 183 -11.74 -9.34 -4.51
CA ILE A 183 -11.64 -10.02 -5.81
C ILE A 183 -10.45 -9.52 -6.65
N ASP A 184 -10.00 -8.29 -6.46
CA ASP A 184 -8.99 -7.64 -7.31
C ASP A 184 -7.67 -7.46 -6.52
N THR A 185 -6.77 -8.43 -6.62
CA THR A 185 -5.45 -8.38 -5.96
C THR A 185 -4.43 -7.70 -6.86
N SER A 186 -3.70 -6.73 -6.34
CA SER A 186 -2.61 -6.04 -7.03
C SER A 186 -1.23 -6.66 -6.73
N ILE A 187 -0.23 -6.38 -7.55
CA ILE A 187 1.16 -6.78 -7.29
C ILE A 187 1.66 -6.21 -5.95
N LEU A 188 1.25 -5.00 -5.59
CA LEU A 188 1.58 -4.43 -4.29
C LEU A 188 1.04 -5.27 -3.13
N ASP A 189 -0.16 -5.86 -3.25
CA ASP A 189 -0.75 -6.72 -2.23
C ASP A 189 0.08 -7.98 -1.96
N TYR A 190 0.71 -8.54 -3.00
CA TYR A 190 1.61 -9.69 -2.86
C TYR A 190 2.93 -9.32 -2.18
N VAL A 191 3.45 -8.12 -2.43
CA VAL A 191 4.72 -7.65 -1.86
C VAL A 191 4.55 -7.13 -0.44
N ALA A 192 3.44 -6.48 -0.13
CA ALA A 192 3.18 -5.90 1.19
C ALA A 192 3.25 -6.95 2.32
N ASP A 193 3.64 -6.53 3.50
CA ASP A 193 3.73 -7.39 4.69
C ASP A 193 2.34 -7.87 5.15
N LEU A 194 1.33 -7.02 4.98
CA LEU A 194 -0.07 -7.34 5.23
C LEU A 194 -0.96 -6.75 4.13
N ARG A 195 -1.94 -7.53 3.69
CA ARG A 195 -3.02 -7.07 2.81
C ARG A 195 -4.30 -6.88 3.59
N ALA A 196 -5.03 -5.81 3.29
CA ALA A 196 -6.39 -5.57 3.77
C ALA A 196 -7.35 -5.27 2.60
N PRO A 197 -8.61 -5.69 2.67
CA PRO A 197 -9.55 -5.52 1.56
C PRO A 197 -10.07 -4.08 1.40
N THR A 198 -9.94 -3.26 2.45
CA THR A 198 -10.43 -1.87 2.45
C THR A 198 -9.52 -0.97 3.30
N PRO A 199 -9.54 0.36 3.08
CA PRO A 199 -8.82 1.31 3.93
C PRO A 199 -9.23 1.21 5.40
N SER A 200 -10.52 1.01 5.68
CA SER A 200 -11.06 0.85 7.03
C SER A 200 -10.56 -0.43 7.70
N ALA A 201 -10.60 -1.58 6.99
CA ALA A 201 -10.07 -2.84 7.50
C ALA A 201 -8.56 -2.75 7.77
N ALA A 202 -7.80 -2.09 6.89
CA ALA A 202 -6.38 -1.85 7.12
C ALA A 202 -6.13 -1.01 8.37
N ALA A 203 -6.90 0.05 8.57
CA ALA A 203 -6.81 0.89 9.76
C ALA A 203 -7.08 0.09 11.04
N GLU A 204 -8.06 -0.83 11.02
CA GLU A 204 -8.33 -1.73 12.15
C GLU A 204 -7.19 -2.70 12.44
N LEU A 205 -6.60 -3.28 11.39
CA LEU A 205 -5.49 -4.23 11.52
C LEU A 205 -4.18 -3.55 11.97
N CYS A 206 -4.01 -2.25 11.69
CA CYS A 206 -2.82 -1.50 12.06
C CYS A 206 -2.78 -1.11 13.55
N VAL A 207 -3.89 -1.12 14.28
CA VAL A 207 -3.95 -0.66 15.67
C VAL A 207 -4.73 -1.63 16.56
N PRO A 208 -4.39 -1.73 17.86
CA PRO A 208 -5.18 -2.52 18.80
C PRO A 208 -6.54 -1.87 19.05
N ASP A 209 -7.46 -2.62 19.62
CA ASP A 209 -8.69 -2.07 20.18
C ASP A 209 -8.43 -1.54 21.59
N GLN A 210 -8.81 -0.28 21.84
CA GLN A 210 -8.58 0.33 23.16
C GLN A 210 -9.39 -0.34 24.28
N GLY A 211 -10.56 -0.91 23.95
CA GLY A 211 -11.38 -1.65 24.91
C GLY A 211 -10.68 -2.93 25.36
N ASP A 212 -10.16 -3.69 24.40
CA ASP A 212 -9.43 -4.94 24.69
C ASP A 212 -8.17 -4.67 25.53
N VAL A 213 -7.43 -3.60 25.20
CA VAL A 213 -6.25 -3.20 25.96
C VAL A 213 -6.61 -2.80 27.38
N ARG A 214 -7.68 -1.99 27.57
CA ARG A 214 -8.19 -1.63 28.91
C ARG A 214 -8.60 -2.85 29.72
N GLN A 215 -9.33 -3.77 29.10
CA GLN A 215 -9.76 -5.01 29.77
C GLN A 215 -8.56 -5.85 30.20
N LYS A 216 -7.55 -5.96 29.36
CA LYS A 216 -6.31 -6.68 29.68
C LYS A 216 -5.56 -6.05 30.85
N ILE A 217 -5.45 -4.72 30.85
CA ILE A 217 -4.82 -3.98 31.96
C ILE A 217 -5.60 -4.22 33.27
N PHE A 218 -6.93 -4.11 33.24
CA PHE A 218 -7.78 -4.36 34.40
C PHE A 218 -7.60 -5.79 34.96
N THR A 219 -7.60 -6.80 34.09
CA THR A 219 -7.36 -8.19 34.48
C THR A 219 -5.98 -8.38 35.13
N LEU A 220 -4.94 -7.77 34.54
CA LEU A 220 -3.58 -7.81 35.09
C LEU A 220 -3.52 -7.16 36.47
N GLN A 221 -4.17 -6.01 36.64
CA GLN A 221 -4.24 -5.31 37.93
C GLN A 221 -4.91 -6.17 39.01
N GLN A 222 -6.04 -6.82 38.69
CA GLN A 222 -6.70 -7.73 39.61
C GLN A 222 -5.81 -8.92 40.00
N ASN A 223 -5.11 -9.51 39.03
CA ASN A 223 -4.20 -10.62 39.27
C ASN A 223 -3.03 -10.22 40.18
N ILE A 224 -2.46 -9.04 39.99
CA ILE A 224 -1.40 -8.49 40.85
C ILE A 224 -1.93 -8.30 42.28
N GLN A 225 -3.11 -7.66 42.44
CA GLN A 225 -3.74 -7.46 43.74
C GLN A 225 -3.96 -8.79 44.47
N LYS A 226 -4.53 -9.80 43.80
CA LYS A 226 -4.77 -11.13 44.35
C LYS A 226 -3.46 -11.81 44.77
N ASN A 227 -2.42 -11.71 43.93
CA ASN A 227 -1.12 -12.30 44.26
C ASN A 227 -0.48 -11.64 45.47
N ILE A 228 -0.54 -10.32 45.58
CA ILE A 228 -0.04 -9.57 46.74
C ILE A 228 -0.80 -10.01 48.00
N GLN A 229 -2.14 -10.03 47.95
CA GLN A 229 -2.96 -10.46 49.07
C GLN A 229 -2.64 -11.87 49.56
N ASN A 230 -2.50 -12.81 48.61
CA ASN A 230 -2.13 -14.18 48.91
C ASN A 230 -0.76 -14.27 49.60
N ARG A 231 0.24 -13.51 49.12
CA ARG A 231 1.58 -13.43 49.72
C ARG A 231 1.54 -12.83 51.11
N CYS A 232 0.78 -11.78 51.35
CA CYS A 232 0.60 -11.18 52.63
C CYS A 232 -0.05 -12.19 53.61
N ASN A 233 -1.09 -12.91 53.18
CA ASN A 233 -1.75 -13.91 53.99
C ASN A 233 -0.82 -15.08 54.36
N LEU A 234 -0.01 -15.53 53.40
CA LEU A 234 1.01 -16.57 53.65
C LEU A 234 2.08 -16.12 54.64
N CYS A 235 2.54 -14.87 54.54
CA CYS A 235 3.46 -14.29 55.52
C CYS A 235 2.82 -14.19 56.89
N TYR A 236 1.60 -13.68 57.00
CA TYR A 236 0.88 -13.57 58.27
C TYR A 236 0.71 -14.90 58.95
N ASN A 237 0.31 -15.97 58.22
CA ASN A 237 0.16 -17.32 58.73
C ASN A 237 1.48 -18.02 59.09
N ARG A 238 2.63 -17.49 58.70
CA ARG A 238 3.96 -18.01 59.12
C ARG A 238 4.47 -17.44 60.42
N PHE A 239 3.91 -16.30 60.87
CA PHE A 239 4.34 -15.61 62.05
C PHE A 239 3.37 -15.80 63.23
N ASN A 240 2.22 -16.44 63.00
CA ASN A 240 1.30 -16.95 64.00
C ASN A 240 1.34 -18.47 64.08
#